data_e0dc21ec47ceec802cfb03dd52ee82fb
#
_entry.id   e0dc21ec47ceec802cfb03dd52ee82fb
#
_cell.length_a   1.000
_cell.length_b   1.000
_cell.length_c   1.000
_cell.angle_alpha   90.00
_cell.angle_beta   90.00
_cell.angle_gamma   90.00
#
_symmetry.space_group_name_H-M   'P 1'
#
loop_
_entity.id
_entity.type
_entity.pdbx_description
1 polymer ?
#
loop_
_entity_poly.entity_id
_entity_poly.type
_entity_poly.pdbx_seq_one_letter_code
_entity_poly.pdbx_strand_id
1 'polypeptide(L)'
;MPGVTEEQITAAKQMSAIEFLRRYRPGQLVKAESRGEFQLKEHDSFKINETTSLWHWKSRDVGGKSALDYLIKVEGLKFVEAVQTLCGENPSYVP
;
A
#
# COMPACT_ATOMS: atom_id res chain seq x y z
N MET A 1 22.24 5.24 -12.23
CA MET A 1 21.78 4.01 -11.78
C MET A 1 20.46 4.13 -11.07
N PRO A 2 19.55 3.44 -11.53
CA PRO A 2 18.24 3.56 -10.98
C PRO A 2 18.22 2.82 -9.69
N GLY A 3 18.35 3.18 -8.74
CA GLY A 3 18.15 2.60 -7.45
C GLY A 3 17.34 3.57 -6.64
N VAL A 4 17.23 3.25 -5.38
CA VAL A 4 16.56 4.12 -4.43
C VAL A 4 17.53 4.36 -3.30
N THR A 5 17.42 5.52 -2.70
CA THR A 5 18.26 5.85 -1.56
C THR A 5 17.64 5.32 -0.28
N GLU A 6 18.45 5.26 0.77
CA GLU A 6 17.93 4.85 2.07
C GLU A 6 16.84 5.80 2.56
N GLU A 7 16.98 7.08 2.24
CA GLU A 7 15.96 8.04 2.61
C GLU A 7 14.64 7.76 1.93
N GLN A 8 14.71 7.38 0.66
CA GLN A 8 13.50 7.03 -0.08
C GLN A 8 12.86 5.77 0.49
N ILE A 9 13.68 4.79 0.80
CA ILE A 9 13.17 3.55 1.39
C ILE A 9 12.51 3.82 2.72
N THR A 10 13.15 4.61 3.57
CA THR A 10 12.60 4.95 4.87
C THR A 10 11.27 5.68 4.73
N ALA A 11 11.20 6.65 3.82
CA ALA A 11 9.98 7.39 3.60
C ALA A 11 8.86 6.47 3.09
N ALA A 12 9.21 5.57 2.18
CA ALA A 12 8.23 4.64 1.64
C ALA A 12 7.68 3.71 2.73
N LYS A 13 8.54 3.29 3.65
CA LYS A 13 8.11 2.40 4.73
C LYS A 13 7.22 3.10 5.74
N GLN A 14 7.29 4.41 5.81
CA GLN A 14 6.49 5.16 6.78
C GLN A 14 5.05 5.37 6.32
N MET A 15 4.79 5.24 5.03
CA MET A 15 3.42 5.38 4.55
C MET A 15 2.65 4.12 4.84
N SER A 16 1.50 4.25 5.50
CA SER A 16 0.67 3.11 5.80
C SER A 16 -0.13 2.71 4.57
N ALA A 17 -0.50 1.44 4.50
CA ALA A 17 -1.29 0.95 3.39
C ALA A 17 -2.65 1.63 3.32
N ILE A 18 -3.28 1.87 4.48
CA ILE A 18 -4.60 2.51 4.48
C ILE A 18 -4.50 3.94 3.96
N GLU A 19 -3.44 4.65 4.30
CA GLU A 19 -3.25 6.00 3.82
C GLU A 19 -3.02 6.00 2.30
N PHE A 20 -2.20 5.07 1.82
CA PHE A 20 -1.95 4.93 0.40
C PHE A 20 -3.23 4.65 -0.37
N LEU A 21 -4.03 3.71 0.12
CA LEU A 21 -5.26 3.34 -0.55
C LEU A 21 -6.26 4.49 -0.59
N ARG A 22 -6.36 5.24 0.50
CA ARG A 22 -7.27 6.39 0.53
C ARG A 22 -6.83 7.47 -0.43
N ARG A 23 -5.53 7.65 -0.60
CA ARG A 23 -4.98 8.74 -1.40
C ARG A 23 -4.93 8.39 -2.88
N TYR A 24 -4.51 7.18 -3.20
CA TYR A 24 -4.23 6.82 -4.59
C TYR A 24 -5.15 5.76 -5.16
N ARG A 25 -5.92 5.10 -4.33
CA ARG A 25 -6.88 4.08 -4.79
C ARG A 25 -8.25 4.27 -4.14
N PRO A 26 -8.77 5.49 -4.09
CA PRO A 26 -10.00 5.73 -3.32
C PRO A 26 -11.20 4.96 -3.89
N GLY A 27 -11.22 4.75 -5.20
CA GLY A 27 -12.34 4.04 -5.80
C GLY A 27 -12.35 2.56 -5.53
N GLN A 28 -11.26 2.01 -5.03
CA GLN A 28 -11.18 0.59 -4.75
C GLN A 28 -11.35 0.24 -3.29
N LEU A 29 -11.28 1.24 -2.43
CA LEU A 29 -11.38 1.00 -1.00
C LEU A 29 -12.83 1.17 -0.56
N VAL A 30 -13.44 0.07 -0.12
CA VAL A 30 -14.84 0.11 0.32
C VAL A 30 -14.93 -0.47 1.72
N LYS A 31 -16.00 -0.12 2.42
CA LYS A 31 -16.18 -0.60 3.78
C LYS A 31 -16.44 -2.09 3.79
N ALA A 32 -15.76 -2.79 4.70
CA ALA A 32 -16.02 -4.20 4.93
C ALA A 32 -17.19 -4.34 5.90
N GLU A 33 -17.67 -5.56 6.05
CA GLU A 33 -18.74 -5.82 6.98
C GLU A 33 -18.29 -5.63 8.42
N SER A 34 -17.04 -5.96 8.71
CA SER A 34 -16.51 -5.79 10.06
C SER A 34 -16.27 -4.32 10.34
N ARG A 35 -16.65 -3.90 11.55
CA ARG A 35 -16.44 -2.52 11.94
C ARG A 35 -14.95 -2.19 11.99
N GLY A 36 -14.60 -1.05 11.46
CA GLY A 36 -13.21 -0.61 11.48
C GLY A 36 -12.33 -1.24 10.42
N GLU A 37 -12.94 -1.95 9.47
CA GLU A 37 -12.19 -2.55 8.38
C GLU A 37 -12.72 -2.10 7.04
N PHE A 38 -11.81 -2.07 6.07
CA PHE A 38 -12.14 -1.82 4.69
C PHE A 38 -11.69 -3.01 3.86
N GLN A 39 -12.17 -3.09 2.64
CA GLN A 39 -11.76 -4.13 1.72
C GLN A 39 -11.59 -3.52 0.34
N LEU A 40 -10.95 -4.26 -0.55
CA LEU A 40 -10.83 -3.82 -1.92
C LEU A 40 -12.07 -4.23 -2.68
N LYS A 41 -12.54 -3.34 -3.55
CA LYS A 41 -13.74 -3.58 -4.31
C LYS A 41 -13.65 -4.85 -5.14
N GLU A 42 -12.49 -5.11 -5.73
CA GLU A 42 -12.29 -6.26 -6.61
C GLU A 42 -11.72 -7.47 -5.89
N HIS A 43 -11.37 -7.33 -4.62
CA HIS A 43 -10.75 -8.41 -3.86
C HIS A 43 -11.37 -8.43 -2.47
N ASP A 44 -12.55 -9.02 -2.37
CA ASP A 44 -13.29 -9.00 -1.12
C ASP A 44 -12.64 -9.83 -0.03
N SER A 45 -11.68 -10.66 -0.36
CA SER A 45 -10.91 -11.38 0.65
C SER A 45 -9.76 -10.55 1.22
N PHE A 46 -9.53 -9.37 0.69
CA PHE A 46 -8.54 -8.44 1.22
C PHE A 46 -9.23 -7.55 2.27
N LYS A 47 -8.69 -7.54 3.47
CA LYS A 47 -9.20 -6.70 4.54
C LYS A 47 -8.08 -5.87 5.13
N ILE A 48 -8.39 -4.64 5.50
CA ILE A 48 -7.41 -3.75 6.09
C ILE A 48 -8.08 -2.99 7.24
N ASN A 49 -7.37 -2.90 8.35
CA ASN A 49 -7.87 -2.20 9.53
C ASN A 49 -7.59 -0.71 9.37
N GLU A 50 -8.62 0.12 9.57
CA GLU A 50 -8.47 1.55 9.33
C GLU A 50 -7.63 2.24 10.41
N THR A 51 -7.51 1.64 11.58
CA THR A 51 -6.76 2.23 12.68
C THR A 51 -5.30 1.81 12.67
N THR A 52 -5.04 0.51 12.51
CA THR A 52 -3.69 -0.02 12.60
C THR A 52 -3.02 -0.15 11.25
N SER A 53 -3.81 -0.09 10.18
CA SER A 53 -3.33 -0.32 8.81
C SER A 53 -2.86 -1.75 8.56
N LEU A 54 -3.08 -2.65 9.49
CA LEU A 54 -2.76 -4.05 9.27
C LEU A 54 -3.72 -4.60 8.22
N TRP A 55 -3.17 -5.25 7.23
CA TRP A 55 -3.99 -5.80 6.15
C TRP A 55 -3.60 -7.26 5.91
N HIS A 56 -4.56 -7.99 5.39
CA HIS A 56 -4.35 -9.40 5.05
C HIS A 56 -5.18 -9.75 3.83
N TRP A 57 -4.57 -10.40 2.87
CA TRP A 57 -5.26 -10.87 1.67
C TRP A 57 -5.37 -12.38 1.79
N LYS A 58 -6.52 -12.83 2.22
CA LYS A 58 -6.74 -14.22 2.57
C LYS A 58 -6.52 -15.16 1.39
N SER A 59 -6.96 -14.78 0.22
CA SER A 59 -6.82 -15.61 -0.97
C SER A 59 -5.37 -15.93 -1.31
N ARG A 60 -4.46 -15.02 -1.00
CA ARG A 60 -3.05 -15.19 -1.29
C ARG A 60 -2.23 -15.45 -0.04
N ASP A 61 -2.87 -15.39 1.11
CA ASP A 61 -2.20 -15.62 2.40
C ASP A 61 -0.99 -14.70 2.56
N VAL A 62 -1.18 -13.43 2.24
CA VAL A 62 -0.16 -12.41 2.44
C VAL A 62 -0.74 -11.28 3.26
N GLY A 63 0.12 -10.56 3.93
CA GLY A 63 -0.32 -9.44 4.73
C GLY A 63 0.82 -8.49 5.03
N GLY A 64 0.49 -7.40 5.66
CA GLY A 64 1.47 -6.40 6.00
C GLY A 64 0.81 -5.21 6.64
N LYS A 65 1.54 -4.10 6.68
CA LYS A 65 1.06 -2.88 7.30
C LYS A 65 1.37 -1.66 6.45
N SER A 66 2.50 -1.65 5.77
CA SER A 66 2.94 -0.48 5.01
C SER A 66 2.43 -0.53 3.57
N ALA A 67 2.41 0.65 2.95
CA ALA A 67 2.07 0.73 1.54
C ALA A 67 3.09 -0.02 0.70
N LEU A 68 4.34 -0.03 1.14
CA LEU A 68 5.39 -0.73 0.42
C LEU A 68 5.09 -2.23 0.34
N ASP A 69 4.69 -2.82 1.47
CA ASP A 69 4.31 -4.23 1.49
C ASP A 69 3.12 -4.47 0.56
N TYR A 70 2.15 -3.57 0.59
CA TYR A 70 0.98 -3.71 -0.26
C TYR A 70 1.35 -3.73 -1.73
N LEU A 71 2.18 -2.78 -2.15
CA LEU A 71 2.56 -2.70 -3.55
C LEU A 71 3.31 -3.94 -4.01
N ILE A 72 4.19 -4.45 -3.16
CA ILE A 72 4.99 -5.62 -3.51
C ILE A 72 4.14 -6.88 -3.51
N LYS A 73 3.34 -7.08 -2.48
CA LYS A 73 2.64 -8.35 -2.29
C LYS A 73 1.30 -8.41 -3.00
N VAL A 74 0.63 -7.29 -3.16
CA VAL A 74 -0.70 -7.28 -3.78
C VAL A 74 -0.62 -6.86 -5.24
N GLU A 75 0.07 -5.77 -5.54
CA GLU A 75 0.16 -5.28 -6.91
C GLU A 75 1.32 -5.90 -7.69
N GLY A 76 2.18 -6.65 -7.01
CA GLY A 76 3.23 -7.40 -7.70
C GLY A 76 4.41 -6.60 -8.15
N LEU A 77 4.61 -5.41 -7.59
CA LEU A 77 5.74 -4.59 -7.98
C LEU A 77 7.04 -5.10 -7.35
N LYS A 78 8.14 -4.83 -8.01
CA LYS A 78 9.44 -5.11 -7.42
C LYS A 78 9.73 -4.07 -6.36
N PHE A 79 10.63 -4.40 -5.45
CA PHE A 79 10.95 -3.51 -4.33
C PHE A 79 11.29 -2.10 -4.81
N VAL A 80 12.20 -1.99 -5.75
CA VAL A 80 12.63 -0.68 -6.26
C VAL A 80 11.47 0.04 -6.90
N GLU A 81 10.67 -0.67 -7.68
CA GLU A 81 9.51 -0.08 -8.34
C GLU A 81 8.50 0.43 -7.31
N ALA A 82 8.30 -0.33 -6.25
CA ALA A 82 7.35 0.07 -5.21
C ALA A 82 7.82 1.34 -4.51
N VAL A 83 9.11 1.38 -4.16
CA VAL A 83 9.66 2.57 -3.51
C VAL A 83 9.54 3.78 -4.42
N GLN A 84 9.86 3.61 -5.70
CA GLN A 84 9.78 4.71 -6.65
C GLN A 84 8.35 5.19 -6.84
N THR A 85 7.40 4.27 -6.83
CA THR A 85 6.00 4.64 -6.95
C THR A 85 5.56 5.51 -5.80
N LEU A 86 5.93 5.14 -4.58
CA LEU A 86 5.56 5.92 -3.41
C LEU A 86 6.25 7.27 -3.38
N CYS A 87 7.53 7.31 -3.76
CA CYS A 87 8.28 8.55 -3.76
C CYS A 87 8.00 9.38 -5.00
N GLY A 88 7.68 8.73 -6.10
CA GLY A 88 7.40 9.42 -7.35
C GLY A 88 6.13 10.26 -7.31
N GLU A 89 5.27 10.00 -6.35
CA GLU A 89 4.09 10.82 -6.18
C GLU A 89 4.40 12.14 -5.53
N ASN A 90 5.60 12.30 -5.03
CA ASN A 90 6.03 13.53 -4.44
C ASN A 90 6.37 14.51 -5.56
N PRO A 91 5.79 15.71 -5.57
CA PRO A 91 6.05 16.68 -6.63
C PRO A 91 7.53 17.01 -6.81
N SER A 92 8.29 16.96 -5.75
CA SER A 92 9.71 17.27 -5.84
C SER A 92 10.51 16.20 -6.55
N TYR A 93 9.90 15.08 -6.82
CA TYR A 93 10.58 13.97 -7.46
C TYR A 93 10.66 14.11 -8.97
N VAL A 94 9.89 14.97 -9.53
CA VAL A 94 9.78 15.06 -10.99
C VAL A 94 11.15 15.02 -11.64
N PRO A 95 11.39 14.07 -12.48
CA PRO A 95 12.69 13.96 -13.15
C PRO A 95 12.92 15.07 -14.16
#